data_73d0f6336fd9a2edb8fa16144a2a1dd9
#
_entry.id   73d0f6336fd9a2edb8fa16144a2a1dd9
#
_cell.length_a   1.000
_cell.length_b   1.000
_cell.length_c   1.000
_cell.angle_alpha   90.00
_cell.angle_beta   90.00
_cell.angle_gamma   90.00
#
_symmetry.space_group_name_H-M   'P 1'
#
loop_
_entity.id
_entity.type
_entity.pdbx_description
1 polymer ?
#
loop_
_entity_poly.entity_id
_entity_poly.type
_entity_poly.pdbx_seq_one_letter_code
_entity_poly.pdbx_strand_id
1 'polypeptide(L)'
;MILVAALFSMAPALADGSGDPTAVKNEDGKYFDKQGNPTYKIQPDGIVDYYTYSGFVRYHSECHVCHGPDGMGSSYAPALVDSLKTMSYGDFLGVVAGGRKNVNTANENVMPAFGTNKNVMCVIDDIYVYLRARANDAVPRGRPAKHEEKPAAAAKWQDSCFGQS
;
A
#
# COMPACT_ATOMS: atom_id res chain seq x y z
N MET A 1 44.55 -35.06 -9.89
CA MET A 1 43.81 -34.03 -9.10
C MET A 1 42.90 -33.28 -10.10
N ILE A 2 41.59 -33.59 -10.05
CA ILE A 2 40.63 -32.93 -10.95
C ILE A 2 39.90 -31.87 -10.10
N LEU A 3 40.13 -30.59 -10.42
CA LEU A 3 39.45 -29.44 -9.84
C LEU A 3 38.04 -29.37 -10.39
N VAL A 4 37.03 -29.66 -9.56
CA VAL A 4 35.62 -29.40 -9.91
C VAL A 4 35.31 -27.95 -9.53
N ALA A 5 35.21 -27.08 -10.53
CA ALA A 5 34.74 -25.73 -10.35
C ALA A 5 33.21 -25.74 -10.16
N ALA A 6 32.73 -25.46 -8.96
CA ALA A 6 31.32 -25.26 -8.67
C ALA A 6 30.87 -23.91 -9.26
N LEU A 7 30.10 -23.96 -10.36
CA LEU A 7 29.40 -22.80 -10.90
C LEU A 7 28.22 -22.46 -9.95
N PHE A 8 28.41 -21.43 -9.09
CA PHE A 8 27.31 -20.80 -8.39
C PHE A 8 26.44 -20.03 -9.39
N SER A 9 25.30 -20.60 -9.75
CA SER A 9 24.27 -19.90 -10.50
C SER A 9 23.63 -18.89 -9.56
N MET A 10 24.01 -17.61 -9.67
CA MET A 10 23.27 -16.51 -9.08
C MET A 10 21.98 -16.34 -9.90
N ALA A 11 20.87 -16.87 -9.37
CA ALA A 11 19.55 -16.48 -9.89
C ALA A 11 19.41 -14.96 -9.74
N PRO A 12 18.94 -14.22 -10.77
CA PRO A 12 18.63 -12.81 -10.62
C PRO A 12 17.54 -12.72 -9.53
N ALA A 13 17.81 -11.94 -8.48
CA ALA A 13 16.77 -11.52 -7.56
C ALA A 13 15.80 -10.69 -8.37
N LEU A 14 14.65 -11.25 -8.71
CA LEU A 14 13.52 -10.47 -9.21
C LEU A 14 13.25 -9.44 -8.11
N ALA A 15 13.35 -8.16 -8.47
CA ALA A 15 12.94 -7.08 -7.59
C ALA A 15 11.45 -7.31 -7.30
N ASP A 16 11.17 -7.87 -6.15
CA ASP A 16 9.83 -8.23 -5.69
C ASP A 16 9.22 -6.93 -5.17
N GLY A 17 8.51 -6.22 -6.03
CA GLY A 17 8.00 -4.87 -5.79
C GLY A 17 7.48 -4.64 -4.38
N SER A 18 6.24 -5.05 -4.09
CA SER A 18 5.67 -4.96 -2.73
C SER A 18 6.12 -6.11 -1.81
N GLY A 19 6.84 -7.12 -2.33
CA GLY A 19 7.29 -8.31 -1.60
C GLY A 19 6.17 -9.29 -1.23
N ASP A 20 6.55 -10.40 -0.57
CA ASP A 20 5.59 -11.36 -0.03
C ASP A 20 4.70 -10.67 1.02
N PRO A 21 3.38 -10.59 0.80
CA PRO A 21 2.47 -9.90 1.71
C PRO A 21 2.12 -10.69 2.98
N THR A 22 2.67 -11.90 3.14
CA THR A 22 2.36 -12.76 4.29
C THR A 22 2.67 -12.04 5.61
N ALA A 23 1.65 -11.87 6.44
CA ALA A 23 1.79 -11.27 7.77
C ALA A 23 2.55 -12.21 8.71
N VAL A 24 3.69 -11.77 9.23
CA VAL A 24 4.52 -12.51 10.19
C VAL A 24 4.60 -11.87 11.57
N LYS A 25 4.17 -10.61 11.69
CA LYS A 25 4.18 -9.85 12.94
C LYS A 25 2.89 -9.06 13.08
N ASN A 26 2.42 -8.90 14.32
CA ASN A 26 1.33 -8.02 14.69
C ASN A 26 1.79 -7.09 15.81
N GLU A 27 1.56 -5.79 15.66
CA GLU A 27 1.79 -4.77 16.68
C GLU A 27 0.50 -3.96 16.84
N ASP A 28 -0.18 -4.15 17.94
CA ASP A 28 -1.41 -3.42 18.29
C ASP A 28 -2.47 -3.42 17.17
N GLY A 29 -2.62 -4.56 16.50
CA GLY A 29 -3.58 -4.74 15.40
C GLY A 29 -3.03 -4.37 14.01
N LYS A 30 -1.83 -3.81 13.91
CA LYS A 30 -1.13 -3.56 12.64
C LYS A 30 -0.25 -4.74 12.28
N TYR A 31 -0.39 -5.24 11.08
CA TYR A 31 0.35 -6.39 10.58
C TYR A 31 1.54 -5.97 9.74
N PHE A 32 2.61 -6.76 9.82
CA PHE A 32 3.85 -6.55 9.08
C PHE A 32 4.33 -7.84 8.42
N ASP A 33 4.92 -7.70 7.24
CA ASP A 33 5.56 -8.78 6.52
C ASP A 33 6.97 -9.08 7.07
N LYS A 34 7.65 -10.04 6.45
CA LYS A 34 9.01 -10.46 6.84
C LYS A 34 10.06 -9.34 6.70
N GLN A 35 9.84 -8.37 5.83
CA GLN A 35 10.70 -7.22 5.60
C GLN A 35 10.39 -6.05 6.56
N GLY A 36 9.32 -6.16 7.35
CA GLY A 36 8.85 -5.11 8.24
C GLY A 36 7.95 -4.07 7.56
N ASN A 37 7.51 -4.32 6.32
CA ASN A 37 6.56 -3.43 5.65
C ASN A 37 5.14 -3.69 6.17
N PRO A 38 4.29 -2.66 6.25
CA PRO A 38 2.87 -2.83 6.57
C PRO A 38 2.20 -3.77 5.57
N THR A 39 1.36 -4.66 6.10
CA THR A 39 0.61 -5.62 5.29
C THR A 39 -0.79 -5.87 5.86
N TYR A 40 -1.60 -6.59 5.12
CA TYR A 40 -2.97 -6.90 5.45
C TYR A 40 -3.12 -8.27 6.13
N LYS A 41 -4.22 -8.45 6.85
CA LYS A 41 -4.68 -9.73 7.34
C LYS A 41 -6.16 -9.90 7.04
N ILE A 42 -6.47 -10.89 6.20
CA ILE A 42 -7.85 -11.26 5.88
C ILE A 42 -8.18 -12.57 6.59
N GLN A 43 -9.26 -12.60 7.36
CA GLN A 43 -9.72 -13.81 8.04
C GLN A 43 -10.45 -14.74 7.06
N PRO A 44 -10.55 -16.06 7.33
CA PRO A 44 -11.19 -17.02 6.44
C PRO A 44 -12.65 -16.69 6.10
N ASP A 45 -13.37 -15.99 6.97
CA ASP A 45 -14.76 -15.53 6.78
C ASP A 45 -14.86 -14.18 6.07
N GLY A 46 -13.74 -13.65 5.58
CA GLY A 46 -13.66 -12.40 4.81
C GLY A 46 -13.64 -11.13 5.66
N ILE A 47 -13.50 -11.22 6.99
CA ILE A 47 -13.26 -10.05 7.84
C ILE A 47 -11.87 -9.50 7.53
N VAL A 48 -11.78 -8.23 7.13
CA VAL A 48 -10.51 -7.55 6.91
C VAL A 48 -10.02 -6.91 8.21
N ASP A 49 -8.70 -6.80 8.39
CA ASP A 49 -8.15 -6.05 9.51
C ASP A 49 -8.54 -4.56 9.43
N TYR A 50 -8.48 -3.87 10.58
CA TYR A 50 -8.86 -2.46 10.67
C TYR A 50 -8.09 -1.57 9.69
N TYR A 51 -6.77 -1.77 9.52
CA TYR A 51 -5.95 -0.90 8.69
C TYR A 51 -6.24 -1.08 7.21
N THR A 52 -6.56 -2.30 6.75
CA THR A 52 -7.09 -2.55 5.40
C THR A 52 -8.40 -1.81 5.16
N TYR A 53 -9.33 -1.83 6.11
CA TYR A 53 -10.58 -1.09 6.01
C TYR A 53 -10.39 0.43 6.07
N SER A 54 -9.57 0.92 6.99
CA SER A 54 -9.20 2.34 7.08
C SER A 54 -8.58 2.82 5.77
N GLY A 55 -7.69 2.02 5.18
CA GLY A 55 -7.07 2.30 3.90
C GLY A 55 -8.07 2.39 2.76
N PHE A 56 -9.09 1.50 2.72
CA PHE A 56 -10.18 1.63 1.77
C PHE A 56 -10.88 2.99 1.89
N VAL A 57 -11.26 3.40 3.11
CA VAL A 57 -11.95 4.67 3.35
C VAL A 57 -11.08 5.86 2.93
N ARG A 58 -9.81 5.84 3.33
CA ARG A 58 -8.86 6.94 3.04
C ARG A 58 -8.49 7.03 1.57
N TYR A 59 -8.27 5.90 0.91
CA TYR A 59 -8.06 5.86 -0.53
C TYR A 59 -9.22 6.50 -1.29
N HIS A 60 -10.45 6.16 -0.93
CA HIS A 60 -11.65 6.69 -1.61
C HIS A 60 -11.93 8.16 -1.29
N SER A 61 -11.38 8.72 -0.20
CA SER A 61 -11.47 10.16 0.06
C SER A 61 -10.39 10.98 -0.65
N GLU A 62 -9.17 10.44 -0.78
CA GLU A 62 -8.00 11.26 -1.16
C GLU A 62 -7.42 10.93 -2.53
N CYS A 63 -7.58 9.68 -3.01
CA CYS A 63 -6.83 9.17 -4.16
C CYS A 63 -7.71 8.78 -5.35
N HIS A 64 -8.94 8.29 -5.11
CA HIS A 64 -9.76 7.67 -6.13
C HIS A 64 -10.19 8.61 -7.26
N VAL A 65 -10.26 9.91 -7.00
CA VAL A 65 -10.64 10.92 -8.01
C VAL A 65 -9.73 10.84 -9.25
N CYS A 66 -8.44 10.60 -9.03
CA CYS A 66 -7.47 10.44 -10.12
C CYS A 66 -7.23 8.97 -10.46
N HIS A 67 -7.04 8.11 -9.45
CA HIS A 67 -6.64 6.72 -9.65
C HIS A 67 -7.81 5.73 -9.82
N GLY A 68 -9.02 6.24 -9.96
CA GLY A 68 -10.23 5.43 -10.13
C GLY A 68 -10.66 4.68 -8.86
N PRO A 69 -11.89 4.18 -8.81
CA PRO A 69 -12.35 3.38 -7.70
C PRO A 69 -11.52 2.11 -7.58
N ASP A 70 -11.25 1.71 -6.34
CA ASP A 70 -10.55 0.46 -6.01
C ASP A 70 -9.12 0.34 -6.57
N GLY A 71 -8.48 1.45 -6.94
CA GLY A 71 -7.13 1.45 -7.49
C GLY A 71 -7.03 0.98 -8.94
N MET A 72 -8.14 0.96 -9.68
CA MET A 72 -8.19 0.40 -11.04
C MET A 72 -7.71 1.36 -12.13
N GLY A 73 -7.30 2.58 -11.76
CA GLY A 73 -6.87 3.60 -12.72
C GLY A 73 -8.02 4.35 -13.35
N SER A 74 -7.67 5.38 -14.11
CA SER A 74 -8.57 6.21 -14.89
C SER A 74 -7.83 6.79 -16.10
N SER A 75 -8.50 7.68 -16.86
CA SER A 75 -7.83 8.46 -17.90
C SER A 75 -6.80 9.47 -17.35
N TYR A 76 -6.81 9.78 -16.06
CA TYR A 76 -5.93 10.76 -15.41
C TYR A 76 -4.71 10.14 -14.77
N ALA A 77 -4.82 8.90 -14.26
CA ALA A 77 -3.76 8.26 -13.50
C ALA A 77 -3.78 6.72 -13.66
N PRO A 78 -2.59 6.06 -13.54
CA PRO A 78 -2.48 4.62 -13.73
C PRO A 78 -3.22 3.81 -12.65
N ALA A 79 -3.49 2.54 -12.96
CA ALA A 79 -3.99 1.56 -12.02
C ALA A 79 -2.94 1.29 -10.93
N LEU A 80 -3.30 1.56 -9.67
CA LEU A 80 -2.41 1.33 -8.54
C LEU A 80 -2.30 -0.14 -8.18
N VAL A 81 -3.34 -0.93 -8.48
CA VAL A 81 -3.30 -2.39 -8.33
C VAL A 81 -2.21 -3.04 -9.19
N ASP A 82 -1.88 -2.45 -10.35
CA ASP A 82 -0.77 -2.92 -11.18
C ASP A 82 0.56 -2.30 -10.73
N SER A 83 0.55 -1.03 -10.38
CA SER A 83 1.76 -0.33 -9.90
C SER A 83 2.36 -1.00 -8.67
N LEU A 84 1.54 -1.42 -7.71
CA LEU A 84 1.98 -2.06 -6.45
C LEU A 84 2.56 -3.47 -6.66
N LYS A 85 2.35 -4.11 -7.82
CA LYS A 85 3.01 -5.39 -8.16
C LYS A 85 4.53 -5.24 -8.31
N THR A 86 5.01 -4.04 -8.65
CA THR A 86 6.42 -3.77 -8.90
C THR A 86 7.01 -2.64 -8.06
N MET A 87 6.18 -1.91 -7.31
CA MET A 87 6.59 -0.77 -6.49
C MET A 87 6.84 -1.21 -5.05
N SER A 88 8.03 -0.92 -4.53
CA SER A 88 8.33 -1.15 -3.12
C SER A 88 7.54 -0.21 -2.20
N TYR A 89 7.44 -0.57 -0.91
CA TYR A 89 6.82 0.31 0.10
C TYR A 89 7.54 1.67 0.19
N GLY A 90 8.87 1.66 0.16
CA GLY A 90 9.66 2.90 0.18
C GLY A 90 9.41 3.79 -1.03
N ASP A 91 9.32 3.20 -2.24
CA ASP A 91 9.01 3.95 -3.46
C ASP A 91 7.58 4.52 -3.40
N PHE A 92 6.62 3.74 -2.89
CA PHE A 92 5.26 4.21 -2.68
C PHE A 92 5.23 5.45 -1.78
N LEU A 93 5.90 5.41 -0.62
CA LEU A 93 6.01 6.56 0.28
C LEU A 93 6.64 7.76 -0.41
N GLY A 94 7.75 7.55 -1.12
CA GLY A 94 8.46 8.60 -1.86
C GLY A 94 7.59 9.27 -2.91
N VAL A 95 6.85 8.48 -3.69
CA VAL A 95 5.94 8.99 -4.74
C VAL A 95 4.78 9.75 -4.14
N VAL A 96 4.15 9.26 -3.07
CA VAL A 96 3.03 9.95 -2.44
C VAL A 96 3.48 11.24 -1.77
N ALA A 97 4.58 11.21 -1.02
CA ALA A 97 5.08 12.40 -0.34
C ALA A 97 5.61 13.47 -1.31
N GLY A 98 6.40 13.06 -2.31
CA GLY A 98 7.07 13.96 -3.26
C GLY A 98 6.25 14.33 -4.48
N GLY A 99 5.17 13.60 -4.75
CA GLY A 99 4.44 13.70 -6.01
C GLY A 99 5.22 13.09 -7.19
N ARG A 100 4.60 13.15 -8.37
CA ARG A 100 5.23 12.66 -9.60
C ARG A 100 4.82 13.50 -10.79
N LYS A 101 5.78 13.92 -11.59
CA LYS A 101 5.54 14.58 -12.88
C LYS A 101 5.99 13.65 -13.99
N ASN A 102 5.09 13.36 -14.90
CA ASN A 102 5.38 12.59 -16.10
C ASN A 102 4.94 13.45 -17.27
N VAL A 103 5.85 14.37 -17.68
CA VAL A 103 5.61 15.33 -18.77
C VAL A 103 6.34 14.84 -20.00
N ASN A 104 5.58 14.49 -21.02
CA ASN A 104 6.10 14.27 -22.37
C ASN A 104 5.24 15.05 -23.37
N THR A 105 5.67 15.08 -24.64
CA THR A 105 4.99 15.84 -25.70
C THR A 105 3.54 15.46 -25.95
N ALA A 106 3.06 14.35 -25.40
CA ALA A 106 1.70 13.83 -25.60
C ALA A 106 0.83 13.86 -24.34
N ASN A 107 1.43 13.88 -23.12
CA ASN A 107 0.69 13.80 -21.86
C ASN A 107 1.37 14.62 -20.77
N GLU A 108 0.59 15.39 -20.05
CA GLU A 108 0.97 16.13 -18.85
C GLU A 108 0.28 15.51 -17.64
N ASN A 109 0.84 14.41 -17.13
CA ASN A 109 0.30 13.75 -15.94
C ASN A 109 1.08 14.20 -14.70
N VAL A 110 0.38 14.87 -13.78
CA VAL A 110 0.96 15.37 -12.53
C VAL A 110 0.20 14.75 -11.37
N MET A 111 0.92 13.98 -10.54
CA MET A 111 0.47 13.61 -9.21
C MET A 111 0.98 14.68 -8.24
N PRO A 112 0.12 15.38 -7.48
CA PRO A 112 0.57 16.36 -6.50
C PRO A 112 1.36 15.71 -5.37
N ALA A 113 2.22 16.49 -4.71
CA ALA A 113 2.94 16.06 -3.51
C ALA A 113 2.02 16.15 -2.28
N PHE A 114 1.92 15.07 -1.52
CA PHE A 114 1.10 14.99 -0.31
C PHE A 114 1.91 15.03 0.99
N GLY A 115 3.23 15.23 0.93
CA GLY A 115 4.12 15.15 2.10
C GLY A 115 3.75 16.07 3.28
N THR A 116 3.02 17.16 3.04
CA THR A 116 2.50 18.04 4.09
C THR A 116 1.00 17.86 4.38
N ASN A 117 0.32 16.99 3.64
CA ASN A 117 -1.11 16.73 3.84
C ASN A 117 -1.32 15.67 4.93
N LYS A 118 -1.74 16.11 6.11
CA LYS A 118 -2.01 15.21 7.25
C LYS A 118 -3.09 14.17 6.95
N ASN A 119 -4.11 14.51 6.16
CA ASN A 119 -5.18 13.55 5.81
C ASN A 119 -4.66 12.34 5.01
N VAL A 120 -3.51 12.49 4.38
CA VAL A 120 -2.82 11.42 3.68
C VAL A 120 -1.71 10.83 4.55
N MET A 121 -0.77 11.66 5.03
CA MET A 121 0.47 11.17 5.66
C MET A 121 0.24 10.51 7.01
N CYS A 122 -0.77 10.93 7.78
CA CYS A 122 -1.09 10.27 9.06
C CYS A 122 -1.66 8.85 8.91
N VAL A 123 -2.10 8.49 7.71
CA VAL A 123 -2.74 7.19 7.40
C VAL A 123 -2.17 6.56 6.12
N ILE A 124 -0.97 6.96 5.75
CA ILE A 124 -0.34 6.50 4.50
C ILE A 124 -0.12 4.98 4.49
N ASP A 125 0.22 4.40 5.64
CA ASP A 125 0.36 2.96 5.80
C ASP A 125 -0.97 2.23 5.56
N ASP A 126 -2.08 2.78 6.05
CA ASP A 126 -3.41 2.21 5.88
C ASP A 126 -3.76 2.18 4.38
N ILE A 127 -3.51 3.30 3.67
CA ILE A 127 -3.72 3.39 2.21
C ILE A 127 -2.87 2.36 1.48
N TYR A 128 -1.59 2.21 1.86
CA TYR A 128 -0.70 1.21 1.29
C TYR A 128 -1.20 -0.21 1.52
N VAL A 129 -1.59 -0.55 2.76
CA VAL A 129 -2.10 -1.88 3.13
C VAL A 129 -3.34 -2.25 2.30
N TYR A 130 -4.29 -1.33 2.14
CA TYR A 130 -5.45 -1.54 1.28
C TYR A 130 -5.06 -1.79 -0.18
N LEU A 131 -4.22 -0.92 -0.75
CA LEU A 131 -3.79 -1.05 -2.15
C LEU A 131 -2.97 -2.33 -2.37
N ARG A 132 -2.13 -2.72 -1.40
CA ARG A 132 -1.38 -3.97 -1.42
C ARG A 132 -2.33 -5.18 -1.39
N ALA A 133 -3.38 -5.14 -0.57
CA ALA A 133 -4.40 -6.18 -0.54
C ALA A 133 -5.16 -6.28 -1.88
N ARG A 134 -5.45 -5.14 -2.52
CA ARG A 134 -6.04 -5.09 -3.86
C ARG A 134 -5.11 -5.65 -4.93
N ALA A 135 -3.83 -5.28 -4.91
CA ALA A 135 -2.83 -5.72 -5.89
C ALA A 135 -2.56 -7.23 -5.84
N ASN A 136 -2.80 -7.85 -4.68
CA ASN A 136 -2.67 -9.30 -4.46
C ASN A 136 -4.02 -10.05 -4.51
N ASP A 137 -5.09 -9.42 -4.99
CA ASP A 137 -6.44 -9.99 -5.08
C ASP A 137 -6.99 -10.54 -3.73
N ALA A 138 -6.42 -10.08 -2.60
CA ALA A 138 -6.82 -10.50 -1.26
C ALA A 138 -8.15 -9.90 -0.82
N VAL A 139 -8.53 -8.75 -1.38
CA VAL A 139 -9.85 -8.12 -1.19
C VAL A 139 -10.50 -7.83 -2.54
N PRO A 140 -11.81 -8.07 -2.69
CA PRO A 140 -12.54 -7.76 -3.91
C PRO A 140 -12.69 -6.24 -4.09
N ARG A 141 -13.24 -5.82 -5.23
CA ARG A 141 -13.65 -4.44 -5.46
C ARG A 141 -14.82 -4.07 -4.56
N GLY A 142 -14.88 -2.79 -4.23
CA GLY A 142 -15.93 -2.23 -3.39
C GLY A 142 -15.58 -2.22 -1.91
N ARG A 143 -16.51 -1.74 -1.11
CA ARG A 143 -16.33 -1.60 0.33
C ARG A 143 -16.32 -2.97 1.02
N PRO A 144 -15.29 -3.28 1.84
CA PRO A 144 -15.31 -4.49 2.65
C PRO A 144 -16.55 -4.51 3.55
N ALA A 145 -17.32 -5.60 3.47
CA ALA A 145 -18.59 -5.73 4.20
C ALA A 145 -18.38 -5.94 5.71
N LYS A 146 -17.24 -6.53 6.07
CA LYS A 146 -16.88 -6.83 7.47
C LYS A 146 -15.44 -6.41 7.73
N HIS A 147 -15.19 -5.82 8.87
CA HIS A 147 -13.85 -5.41 9.31
C HIS A 147 -13.71 -5.52 10.82
N GLU A 148 -12.47 -5.61 11.29
CA GLU A 148 -12.15 -5.53 12.70
C GLU A 148 -12.44 -4.12 13.25
N GLU A 149 -12.70 -4.07 14.57
CA GLU A 149 -12.86 -2.81 15.28
C GLU A 149 -11.57 -2.00 15.31
N LYS A 150 -11.71 -0.67 15.45
CA LYS A 150 -10.56 0.25 15.50
C LYS A 150 -9.70 -0.03 16.75
N PRO A 151 -8.43 -0.43 16.61
CA PRO A 151 -7.55 -0.61 17.77
C PRO A 151 -7.32 0.71 18.52
N ALA A 152 -7.14 0.62 19.84
CA ALA A 152 -6.83 1.79 20.66
C ALA A 152 -5.53 2.50 20.22
N ALA A 153 -4.54 1.74 19.76
CA ALA A 153 -3.31 2.28 19.21
C ALA A 153 -3.55 3.12 17.95
N ALA A 154 -4.44 2.67 17.05
CA ALA A 154 -4.82 3.44 15.86
C ALA A 154 -5.55 4.75 16.24
N ALA A 155 -6.43 4.71 17.23
CA ALA A 155 -7.08 5.91 17.73
C ALA A 155 -6.06 6.91 18.29
N LYS A 156 -5.19 6.46 19.19
CA LYS A 156 -4.14 7.27 19.81
C LYS A 156 -3.18 7.89 18.76
N TRP A 157 -2.79 7.11 17.76
CA TRP A 157 -1.95 7.60 16.67
C TRP A 157 -2.65 8.69 15.87
N GLN A 158 -3.90 8.45 15.47
CA GLN A 158 -4.67 9.43 14.69
C GLN A 158 -4.87 10.73 15.47
N ASP A 159 -5.24 10.66 16.75
CA ASP A 159 -5.40 11.83 17.61
C ASP A 159 -4.10 12.64 17.72
N SER A 160 -2.95 11.98 17.84
CA SER A 160 -1.66 12.65 17.92
C SER A 160 -1.20 13.25 16.58
N CYS A 161 -1.43 12.57 15.48
CA CYS A 161 -0.96 12.98 14.15
C CYS A 161 -1.84 14.08 13.52
N PHE A 162 -3.16 13.94 13.60
CA PHE A 162 -4.08 14.96 13.09
C PHE A 162 -4.07 16.23 13.96
N GLY A 163 -3.67 16.11 15.20
CA GLY A 163 -3.86 17.10 16.25
C GLY A 163 -5.25 16.97 16.88
N GLN A 164 -5.34 17.20 18.17
CA GLN A 164 -6.65 17.35 18.82
C GLN A 164 -7.26 18.66 18.33
N SER A 165 -8.40 18.57 17.68
CA SER A 165 -9.25 19.71 17.35
C SER A 165 -9.98 20.20 18.60
#